data_d2f0a597761609587148ddce531ed11a
#
_entry.id   d2f0a597761609587148ddce531ed11a
#
_cell.length_a   1.000
_cell.length_b   1.000
_cell.length_c   1.000
_cell.angle_alpha   90.00
_cell.angle_beta   90.00
_cell.angle_gamma   90.00
#
_symmetry.space_group_name_H-M   'P 1'
#
loop_
_entity.id
_entity.type
_entity.pdbx_description
1 polymer ?
#
loop_
_entity_poly.entity_id
_entity_poly.type
_entity_poly.pdbx_seq_one_letter_code
_entity_poly.pdbx_strand_id
1 'polypeptide(L)'
;NFEETYETIEQIGLLTNRLPEAKKINEDIQMKLEKLQQKVENVEPKSVFFVVGVQPEIYTAGKGTYMDEMLSFLNIKNEVTEPDWPSYSAEDFIASEADVILTTYEPDIEALKANPLFATMKAVQSNQLILVDGDTTSRQGPRLAEGVESIAKAVYPELFNE
;
A
#
# COMPACT_ATOMS: atom_id res chain seq x y z
N ASN A 1 6.27 8.62 -7.60
CA ASN A 1 5.29 7.85 -8.38
C ASN A 1 5.99 6.77 -9.22
N PHE A 2 5.22 5.88 -9.88
CA PHE A 2 5.76 4.76 -10.65
C PHE A 2 6.63 5.24 -11.81
N GLU A 3 6.20 6.28 -12.53
CA GLU A 3 6.96 6.83 -13.66
C GLU A 3 8.31 7.39 -13.20
N GLU A 4 8.33 8.17 -12.14
CA GLU A 4 9.58 8.67 -11.54
C GLU A 4 10.51 7.55 -11.10
N THR A 5 9.96 6.42 -10.67
CA THR A 5 10.75 5.23 -10.32
C THR A 5 11.47 4.68 -11.56
N TYR A 6 10.77 4.54 -12.69
CA TYR A 6 11.37 4.07 -13.94
C TYR A 6 12.44 5.04 -14.46
N GLU A 7 12.13 6.33 -14.44
CA GLU A 7 13.09 7.37 -14.85
C GLU A 7 14.36 7.34 -13.97
N THR A 8 14.19 7.19 -12.66
CA THR A 8 15.33 7.13 -11.72
C THR A 8 16.21 5.90 -11.99
N ILE A 9 15.62 4.74 -12.25
CA ILE A 9 16.33 3.51 -12.59
C ILE A 9 17.14 3.72 -13.88
N GLU A 10 16.56 4.34 -14.91
CA GLU A 10 17.26 4.63 -16.17
C GLU A 10 18.37 5.68 -16.00
N GLN A 11 18.14 6.72 -15.20
CA GLN A 11 19.18 7.71 -14.88
C GLN A 11 20.40 7.08 -14.20
N ILE A 12 20.17 6.18 -13.23
CA ILE A 12 21.24 5.41 -12.60
C ILE A 12 21.95 4.53 -13.63
N GLY A 13 21.19 3.90 -14.52
CA GLY A 13 21.72 3.10 -15.62
C GLY A 13 22.64 3.91 -16.55
N LEU A 14 22.24 5.13 -16.91
CA LEU A 14 23.05 6.05 -17.70
C LEU A 14 24.35 6.44 -16.97
N LEU A 15 24.25 6.85 -15.70
CA LEU A 15 25.39 7.29 -14.90
C LEU A 15 26.41 6.18 -14.65
N THR A 16 25.97 4.94 -14.61
CA THR A 16 26.81 3.75 -14.37
C THR A 16 27.22 3.02 -15.64
N ASN A 17 26.84 3.54 -16.82
CA ASN A 17 27.02 2.88 -18.12
C ASN A 17 26.37 1.49 -18.19
N ARG A 18 25.16 1.37 -17.61
CA ARG A 18 24.34 0.15 -17.52
C ARG A 18 22.89 0.38 -17.96
N LEU A 19 22.70 1.25 -18.95
CA LEU A 19 21.35 1.58 -19.45
C LEU A 19 20.55 0.37 -19.96
N PRO A 20 21.16 -0.60 -20.70
CA PRO A 20 20.42 -1.78 -21.13
C PRO A 20 19.89 -2.61 -19.97
N GLU A 21 20.67 -2.77 -18.90
CA GLU A 21 20.26 -3.49 -17.71
C GLU A 21 19.15 -2.74 -16.94
N ALA A 22 19.24 -1.40 -16.86
CA ALA A 22 18.21 -0.56 -16.25
C ALA A 22 16.87 -0.67 -16.99
N LYS A 23 16.88 -0.63 -18.32
CA LYS A 23 15.67 -0.83 -19.13
C LYS A 23 15.05 -2.21 -18.90
N LYS A 24 15.88 -3.25 -18.84
CA LYS A 24 15.40 -4.60 -18.54
C LYS A 24 14.75 -4.69 -17.16
N ILE A 25 15.29 -4.01 -16.15
CA ILE A 25 14.66 -3.93 -14.81
C ILE A 25 13.27 -3.30 -14.92
N ASN A 26 13.14 -2.18 -15.65
CA ASN A 26 11.85 -1.53 -15.86
C ASN A 26 10.85 -2.43 -16.59
N GLU A 27 11.27 -3.13 -17.64
CA GLU A 27 10.44 -4.10 -18.36
C GLU A 27 9.97 -5.24 -17.45
N ASP A 28 10.86 -5.79 -16.61
CA ASP A 28 10.52 -6.85 -15.66
C ASP A 28 9.52 -6.36 -14.59
N ILE A 29 9.65 -5.12 -14.11
CA ILE A 29 8.69 -4.51 -13.18
C ILE A 29 7.33 -4.37 -13.86
N GLN A 30 7.27 -3.76 -15.04
CA GLN A 30 6.03 -3.54 -15.79
C GLN A 30 5.31 -4.87 -16.07
N MET A 31 6.02 -5.89 -16.48
CA MET A 31 5.48 -7.23 -16.74
C MET A 31 4.85 -7.88 -15.49
N LYS A 32 5.48 -7.69 -14.32
CA LYS A 32 4.93 -8.17 -13.05
C LYS A 32 3.68 -7.39 -12.65
N LEU A 33 3.70 -6.07 -12.82
CA LEU A 33 2.56 -5.20 -12.52
C LEU A 33 1.36 -5.51 -13.42
N GLU A 34 1.56 -5.73 -14.71
CA GLU A 34 0.50 -6.13 -15.64
C GLU A 34 -0.18 -7.43 -15.21
N LYS A 35 0.60 -8.43 -14.76
CA LYS A 35 0.04 -9.68 -14.23
C LYS A 35 -0.79 -9.48 -12.96
N LEU A 36 -0.34 -8.60 -12.07
CA LEU A 36 -1.09 -8.25 -10.87
C LEU A 36 -2.40 -7.53 -11.22
N GLN A 37 -2.35 -6.58 -12.15
CA GLN A 37 -3.53 -5.85 -12.60
C GLN A 37 -4.57 -6.79 -13.21
N GLN A 38 -4.15 -7.75 -14.04
CA GLN A 38 -5.05 -8.77 -14.60
C GLN A 38 -5.73 -9.63 -13.51
N LYS A 39 -5.01 -9.95 -12.42
CA LYS A 39 -5.59 -10.70 -11.29
C LYS A 39 -6.69 -9.94 -10.57
N VAL A 40 -6.57 -8.62 -10.44
CA VAL A 40 -7.52 -7.78 -9.69
C VAL A 40 -8.58 -7.09 -10.56
N GLU A 41 -8.51 -7.22 -11.88
CA GLU A 41 -9.37 -6.50 -12.83
C GLU A 41 -10.87 -6.74 -12.61
N ASN A 42 -11.25 -7.96 -12.23
CA ASN A 42 -12.65 -8.38 -12.08
C ASN A 42 -13.05 -8.58 -10.61
N VAL A 43 -12.26 -8.07 -9.67
CA VAL A 43 -12.54 -8.21 -8.23
C VAL A 43 -13.31 -6.99 -7.74
N GLU A 44 -14.27 -7.23 -6.86
CA GLU A 44 -14.99 -6.14 -6.20
C GLU A 44 -14.00 -5.29 -5.38
N PRO A 45 -13.96 -3.97 -5.58
CA PRO A 45 -13.02 -3.11 -4.89
C PRO A 45 -13.23 -3.15 -3.38
N LYS A 46 -12.19 -3.45 -2.64
CA LYS A 46 -12.17 -3.27 -1.17
C LYS A 46 -11.65 -1.87 -0.83
N SER A 47 -12.04 -1.40 0.34
CA SER A 47 -11.56 -0.13 0.87
C SER A 47 -10.45 -0.36 1.91
N VAL A 48 -9.43 0.50 1.87
CA VAL A 48 -8.24 0.41 2.71
C VAL A 48 -7.97 1.72 3.42
N PHE A 49 -7.60 1.62 4.68
CA PHE A 49 -6.98 2.69 5.45
C PHE A 49 -5.51 2.33 5.67
N PHE A 50 -4.59 3.07 5.05
CA PHE A 50 -3.15 2.80 5.20
C PHE A 50 -2.58 3.65 6.33
N VAL A 51 -2.29 3.01 7.46
CA VAL A 51 -1.75 3.65 8.66
C VAL A 51 -0.23 3.62 8.62
N VAL A 52 0.40 4.76 8.89
CA VAL A 52 1.86 4.92 8.96
C VAL A 52 2.36 5.26 10.37
N GLY A 53 1.46 5.38 11.32
CA GLY A 53 1.73 5.55 12.75
C GLY A 53 0.45 5.78 13.53
N VAL A 54 0.44 5.39 14.82
CA VAL A 54 -0.75 5.50 15.68
C VAL A 54 -0.54 6.37 16.92
N GLN A 55 0.63 6.98 17.06
CA GLN A 55 0.93 7.85 18.20
C GLN A 55 1.76 9.07 17.77
N PRO A 56 1.48 10.27 18.31
CA PRO A 56 0.40 10.62 19.26
C PRO A 56 -0.98 10.69 18.61
N GLU A 57 -1.05 10.75 17.28
CA GLU A 57 -2.24 10.74 16.43
C GLU A 57 -2.13 9.61 15.40
N ILE A 58 -3.21 9.32 14.69
CA ILE A 58 -3.19 8.33 13.63
C ILE A 58 -2.76 9.00 12.34
N TYR A 59 -1.55 8.70 11.90
CA TYR A 59 -0.99 9.19 10.63
C TYR A 59 -1.28 8.20 9.51
N THR A 60 -1.59 8.74 8.33
CA THR A 60 -2.10 7.93 7.22
C THR A 60 -1.48 8.33 5.90
N ALA A 61 -1.54 7.42 4.92
CA ALA A 61 -1.16 7.71 3.55
C ALA A 61 -2.38 8.20 2.77
N GLY A 62 -2.42 9.49 2.50
CA GLY A 62 -3.49 10.15 1.75
C GLY A 62 -3.23 10.20 0.25
N LYS A 63 -4.07 10.99 -0.44
CA LYS A 63 -4.04 11.14 -1.90
C LYS A 63 -2.72 11.69 -2.41
N GLY A 64 -2.23 11.12 -3.51
CA GLY A 64 -0.99 11.52 -4.15
C GLY A 64 0.28 10.95 -3.52
N THR A 65 0.17 10.17 -2.44
CA THR A 65 1.30 9.42 -1.90
C THR A 65 1.62 8.20 -2.77
N TYR A 66 2.84 7.68 -2.64
CA TYR A 66 3.25 6.46 -3.33
C TYR A 66 2.39 5.25 -2.95
N MET A 67 1.93 5.18 -1.70
CA MET A 67 1.01 4.13 -1.25
C MET A 67 -0.38 4.29 -1.87
N ASP A 68 -0.89 5.52 -2.01
CA ASP A 68 -2.16 5.78 -2.71
C ASP A 68 -2.10 5.36 -4.18
N GLU A 69 -0.97 5.58 -4.84
CA GLU A 69 -0.75 5.11 -6.20
C GLU A 69 -0.79 3.58 -6.30
N MET A 70 -0.14 2.87 -5.36
CA MET A 70 -0.19 1.40 -5.30
C MET A 70 -1.63 0.88 -5.07
N LEU A 71 -2.38 1.51 -4.15
CA LEU A 71 -3.78 1.16 -3.92
C LEU A 71 -4.63 1.37 -5.18
N SER A 72 -4.48 2.54 -5.80
CA SER A 72 -5.21 2.90 -7.02
C SER A 72 -4.90 1.95 -8.18
N PHE A 73 -3.63 1.56 -8.33
CA PHE A 73 -3.18 0.60 -9.33
C PHE A 73 -3.86 -0.77 -9.18
N LEU A 74 -4.13 -1.17 -7.94
CA LEU A 74 -4.79 -2.44 -7.59
C LEU A 74 -6.33 -2.34 -7.53
N ASN A 75 -6.93 -1.23 -8.00
CA ASN A 75 -8.37 -0.98 -7.89
C ASN A 75 -8.87 -1.05 -6.43
N ILE A 76 -8.02 -0.64 -5.48
CA ILE A 76 -8.35 -0.55 -4.07
C ILE A 76 -8.74 0.90 -3.75
N LYS A 77 -9.85 1.09 -3.05
CA LYS A 77 -10.28 2.41 -2.60
C LYS A 77 -9.46 2.84 -1.39
N ASN A 78 -8.73 3.95 -1.50
CA ASN A 78 -8.15 4.59 -0.32
C ASN A 78 -9.25 5.36 0.42
N GLU A 79 -9.48 5.02 1.69
CA GLU A 79 -10.45 5.73 2.54
C GLU A 79 -9.98 7.14 2.92
N VAL A 80 -8.67 7.39 2.85
CA VAL A 80 -8.09 8.70 3.10
C VAL A 80 -8.22 9.56 1.84
N THR A 81 -9.03 10.61 1.90
CA THR A 81 -9.32 11.50 0.76
C THR A 81 -8.45 12.76 0.77
N GLU A 82 -7.89 13.11 1.90
CA GLU A 82 -6.99 14.23 2.07
C GLU A 82 -5.63 13.95 1.39
N PRO A 83 -4.93 15.00 0.92
CA PRO A 83 -3.62 14.83 0.29
C PRO A 83 -2.51 14.55 1.30
N ASP A 84 -1.40 14.03 0.79
CA ASP A 84 -0.13 13.84 1.51
C ASP A 84 -0.25 12.88 2.71
N TRP A 85 0.12 13.33 3.89
CA TRP A 85 0.21 12.53 5.13
C TRP A 85 -0.67 13.12 6.23
N PRO A 86 -2.00 13.08 6.08
CA PRO A 86 -2.88 13.64 7.08
C PRO A 86 -2.86 12.85 8.39
N SER A 87 -3.17 13.54 9.48
CA SER A 87 -3.46 12.90 10.76
C SER A 87 -4.99 12.87 11.00
N TYR A 88 -5.42 11.81 11.65
CA TYR A 88 -6.82 11.59 12.02
C TYR A 88 -6.97 11.56 13.53
N SER A 89 -8.02 12.18 14.03
CA SER A 89 -8.47 11.95 15.39
C SER A 89 -8.96 10.49 15.55
N ALA A 90 -8.99 10.01 16.78
CA ALA A 90 -9.56 8.68 17.04
C ALA A 90 -11.04 8.58 16.59
N GLU A 91 -11.81 9.67 16.71
CA GLU A 91 -13.21 9.72 16.30
C GLU A 91 -13.38 9.60 14.79
N ASP A 92 -12.58 10.37 14.01
CA ASP A 92 -12.62 10.33 12.55
C ASP A 92 -12.15 8.97 12.02
N PHE A 93 -11.14 8.39 12.66
CA PHE A 93 -10.65 7.06 12.31
C PHE A 93 -11.68 5.96 12.57
N ILE A 94 -12.40 6.01 13.71
CA ILE A 94 -13.48 5.07 14.04
C ILE A 94 -14.64 5.20 13.04
N ALA A 95 -14.91 6.40 12.55
CA ALA A 95 -15.95 6.64 11.55
C ALA A 95 -15.62 6.06 10.17
N SER A 96 -14.38 5.66 9.94
CA SER A 96 -13.95 5.00 8.72
C SER A 96 -14.54 3.59 8.62
N GLU A 97 -15.10 3.26 7.47
CA GLU A 97 -15.68 1.93 7.17
C GLU A 97 -14.73 1.05 6.36
N ALA A 98 -13.42 1.26 6.46
CA ALA A 98 -12.42 0.49 5.74
C ALA A 98 -12.60 -1.02 5.94
N ASP A 99 -12.52 -1.77 4.84
CA ASP A 99 -12.53 -3.25 4.86
C ASP A 99 -11.26 -3.80 5.48
N VAL A 100 -10.14 -3.14 5.20
CA VAL A 100 -8.79 -3.54 5.65
C VAL A 100 -8.02 -2.33 6.15
N ILE A 101 -7.29 -2.51 7.24
CA ILE A 101 -6.30 -1.55 7.72
C ILE A 101 -4.92 -2.15 7.44
N LEU A 102 -4.11 -1.43 6.67
CA LEU A 102 -2.72 -1.78 6.40
C LEU A 102 -1.77 -0.94 7.25
N THR A 103 -0.68 -1.53 7.69
CA THR A 103 0.46 -0.82 8.29
C THR A 103 1.77 -1.50 7.91
N THR A 104 2.88 -0.77 8.05
CA THR A 104 4.24 -1.28 7.85
C THR A 104 4.96 -1.54 9.19
N TYR A 105 4.29 -1.33 10.31
CA TYR A 105 4.86 -1.43 11.64
C TYR A 105 3.99 -2.27 12.58
N GLU A 106 4.47 -3.46 12.94
CA GLU A 106 3.70 -4.44 13.73
C GLU A 106 3.16 -3.90 15.07
N PRO A 107 3.90 -3.07 15.84
CA PRO A 107 3.36 -2.49 17.07
C PRO A 107 2.11 -1.62 16.87
N ASP A 108 1.87 -1.08 15.68
CA ASP A 108 0.64 -0.33 15.39
C ASP A 108 -0.57 -1.27 15.39
N ILE A 109 -0.42 -2.51 14.89
CA ILE A 109 -1.48 -3.52 14.91
C ILE A 109 -1.86 -3.84 16.36
N GLU A 110 -0.87 -4.06 17.22
CA GLU A 110 -1.10 -4.36 18.63
C GLU A 110 -1.76 -3.18 19.34
N ALA A 111 -1.30 -1.95 19.08
CA ALA A 111 -1.87 -0.74 19.66
C ALA A 111 -3.34 -0.53 19.23
N LEU A 112 -3.66 -0.76 17.97
CA LEU A 112 -5.02 -0.67 17.46
C LEU A 112 -5.94 -1.74 18.07
N LYS A 113 -5.46 -2.98 18.18
CA LYS A 113 -6.23 -4.09 18.80
C LYS A 113 -6.43 -3.91 20.30
N ALA A 114 -5.45 -3.37 21.01
CA ALA A 114 -5.49 -3.19 22.45
C ALA A 114 -6.38 -2.02 22.88
N ASN A 115 -6.63 -1.06 21.99
CA ASN A 115 -7.42 0.12 22.32
C ASN A 115 -8.94 -0.18 22.16
N PRO A 116 -9.72 -0.20 23.26
CA PRO A 116 -11.15 -0.51 23.20
C PRO A 116 -11.97 0.48 22.36
N LEU A 117 -11.46 1.69 22.10
CA LEU A 117 -12.12 2.66 21.23
C LEU A 117 -12.27 2.16 19.80
N PHE A 118 -11.33 1.33 19.32
CA PHE A 118 -11.34 0.82 17.95
C PHE A 118 -12.05 -0.53 17.80
N ALA A 119 -12.51 -1.13 18.89
CA ALA A 119 -13.13 -2.46 18.91
C ALA A 119 -14.41 -2.58 18.05
N THR A 120 -15.05 -1.46 17.73
CA THR A 120 -16.28 -1.43 16.90
C THR A 120 -15.98 -1.32 15.40
N MET A 121 -14.74 -1.02 15.02
CA MET A 121 -14.36 -0.87 13.61
C MET A 121 -14.47 -2.21 12.87
N LYS A 122 -15.04 -2.19 11.66
CA LYS A 122 -15.21 -3.37 10.80
C LYS A 122 -13.91 -4.16 10.61
N ALA A 123 -12.82 -3.47 10.26
CA ALA A 123 -11.53 -4.10 10.05
C ALA A 123 -10.97 -4.76 11.33
N VAL A 124 -11.20 -4.16 12.50
CA VAL A 124 -10.78 -4.72 13.80
C VAL A 124 -11.58 -5.98 14.13
N GLN A 125 -12.92 -5.92 14.00
CA GLN A 125 -13.80 -7.05 14.28
C GLN A 125 -13.56 -8.25 13.37
N SER A 126 -13.25 -8.00 12.10
CA SER A 126 -12.96 -9.05 11.11
C SER A 126 -11.49 -9.47 11.09
N ASN A 127 -10.67 -8.96 12.01
CA ASN A 127 -9.22 -9.21 12.09
C ASN A 127 -8.47 -8.86 10.78
N GLN A 128 -8.90 -7.79 10.11
CA GLN A 128 -8.32 -7.28 8.87
C GLN A 128 -7.35 -6.11 9.12
N LEU A 129 -6.51 -6.25 10.18
CA LEU A 129 -5.34 -5.39 10.40
C LEU A 129 -4.11 -6.15 9.94
N ILE A 130 -3.50 -5.73 8.83
CA ILE A 130 -2.52 -6.53 8.13
C ILE A 130 -1.21 -5.75 7.99
N LEU A 131 -0.12 -6.43 8.35
CA LEU A 131 1.23 -5.94 8.15
C LEU A 131 1.65 -6.15 6.70
N VAL A 132 2.16 -5.10 6.06
CA VAL A 132 2.83 -5.17 4.76
C VAL A 132 4.31 -4.81 4.89
N ASP A 133 5.12 -5.26 3.94
CA ASP A 133 6.56 -4.98 3.97
C ASP A 133 6.83 -3.49 3.71
N GLY A 134 7.29 -2.78 4.74
CA GLY A 134 7.60 -1.36 4.69
C GLY A 134 8.73 -1.00 3.73
N ASP A 135 9.69 -1.88 3.53
CA ASP A 135 10.83 -1.60 2.64
C ASP A 135 10.41 -1.56 1.16
N THR A 136 9.40 -2.33 0.78
CA THR A 136 8.91 -2.37 -0.60
C THR A 136 7.73 -1.41 -0.84
N THR A 137 6.93 -1.14 0.19
CA THR A 137 5.75 -0.26 0.05
C THR A 137 6.05 1.22 0.32
N SER A 138 7.14 1.54 1.05
CA SER A 138 7.50 2.92 1.41
C SER A 138 8.67 3.48 0.60
N ARG A 139 9.37 2.67 -0.18
CA ARG A 139 10.56 3.08 -0.92
C ARG A 139 10.41 2.84 -2.41
N GLN A 140 10.49 3.92 -3.16
CA GLN A 140 10.53 3.85 -4.62
C GLN A 140 11.82 3.17 -5.08
N GLY A 141 11.71 2.21 -6.01
CA GLY A 141 12.89 1.52 -6.52
C GLY A 141 12.58 0.23 -7.27
N PRO A 142 13.61 -0.58 -7.60
CA PRO A 142 13.47 -1.80 -8.41
C PRO A 142 12.54 -2.87 -7.84
N ARG A 143 12.21 -2.79 -6.54
CA ARG A 143 11.28 -3.70 -5.87
C ARG A 143 9.81 -3.21 -5.86
N LEU A 144 9.48 -2.21 -6.69
CA LEU A 144 8.12 -1.66 -6.81
C LEU A 144 7.05 -2.75 -6.94
N ALA A 145 7.26 -3.70 -7.87
CA ALA A 145 6.29 -4.77 -8.11
C ALA A 145 6.10 -5.70 -6.89
N GLU A 146 7.12 -5.88 -6.06
CA GLU A 146 7.04 -6.66 -4.82
C GLU A 146 6.17 -5.93 -3.78
N GLY A 147 6.29 -4.60 -3.68
CA GLY A 147 5.45 -3.78 -2.81
C GLY A 147 3.97 -3.84 -3.22
N VAL A 148 3.69 -3.68 -4.51
CA VAL A 148 2.33 -3.79 -5.06
C VAL A 148 1.76 -5.20 -4.83
N GLU A 149 2.55 -6.25 -5.03
CA GLU A 149 2.15 -7.63 -4.77
C GLU A 149 1.87 -7.89 -3.28
N SER A 150 2.67 -7.33 -2.39
CA SER A 150 2.46 -7.42 -0.94
C SER A 150 1.10 -6.84 -0.52
N ILE A 151 0.75 -5.68 -1.05
CA ILE A 151 -0.57 -5.06 -0.82
C ILE A 151 -1.69 -5.92 -1.43
N ALA A 152 -1.52 -6.41 -2.66
CA ALA A 152 -2.52 -7.25 -3.31
C ALA A 152 -2.80 -8.53 -2.51
N LYS A 153 -1.77 -9.20 -2.01
CA LYS A 153 -1.89 -10.39 -1.14
C LYS A 153 -2.56 -10.08 0.19
N ALA A 154 -2.29 -8.92 0.75
CA ALA A 154 -2.90 -8.48 2.01
C ALA A 154 -4.41 -8.21 1.86
N VAL A 155 -4.82 -7.58 0.77
CA VAL A 155 -6.21 -7.15 0.55
C VAL A 155 -7.06 -8.24 -0.11
N TYR A 156 -6.47 -9.00 -1.04
CA TYR A 156 -7.14 -10.06 -1.83
C TYR A 156 -6.42 -11.41 -1.70
N PRO A 157 -6.26 -11.96 -0.47
CA PRO A 157 -5.51 -13.20 -0.27
C PRO A 157 -6.08 -14.38 -1.07
N GLU A 158 -7.38 -14.37 -1.35
CA GLU A 158 -8.08 -15.39 -2.15
C GLU A 158 -7.54 -15.53 -3.58
N LEU A 159 -6.93 -14.49 -4.15
CA LEU A 159 -6.37 -14.51 -5.51
C LEU A 159 -4.97 -15.14 -5.59
N PHE A 160 -4.36 -15.46 -4.44
CA PHE A 160 -2.99 -15.97 -4.34
C PHE A 160 -2.89 -17.34 -3.66
N ASN A 161 -4.03 -17.95 -3.32
CA ASN A 161 -4.10 -19.30 -2.78
C ASN A 161 -4.14 -20.31 -3.94
N GLU A 162 -2.98 -20.55 -4.56
CA GLU A 162 -2.75 -21.68 -5.48
C GLU A 162 -1.90 -22.75 -4.82
#